data_2301b7e0fd155c9ac430ee84f5e27fd8
#
_entry.id   2301b7e0fd155c9ac430ee84f5e27fd8
#
_cell.length_a   1.000
_cell.length_b   1.000
_cell.length_c   1.000
_cell.angle_alpha   90.00
_cell.angle_beta   90.00
_cell.angle_gamma   90.00
#
_symmetry.space_group_name_H-M   'P 1'
#
loop_
_entity.id
_entity.type
_entity.pdbx_description
1 polymer ?
#
loop_
_entity_poly.entity_id
_entity_poly.type
_entity_poly.pdbx_seq_one_letter_code
_entity_poly.pdbx_strand_id
1 'polypeptide(L)'
;MELNVYKVMNTIINKTIIMCGIFSLFNNKYAFKNKYINEQFMLGKGRGPEFSKLEQVHDKLLFGFHRLAINGLNNESNQPLKIDDVTLICNGEIYNYKELYDMMNITPSTDSDCEVIIHLYRKYGIEYTLQMLDGVFAFVLVDNRIDKENNTSGNVYVARDPYGIRPLYMLTLSSNMFDKLDVLPPIYGFASEIKMFSNIYQSFIKNEIGNNYKIEQFMPGTYSKLSINISSQPIWRVVKYQQTYTMPGFSSTKMLVDNDYDSIIKNIQTYFFSAIKKRVITSERPIACLLSGGLDSSLVTAIVNMYMKEITDVPLETYSIGLEGSEDHKYARIVADYLGTNHTEIVMTEEEFISVIPEVIYAIESYDTTTVRASIGNYLIGKYISEHSEAKVIFNGDGSDELCGGYLYMHKCPDSIEFDKECRRLLKDIHTFDVLRSDKCISTHGLEPRTPFLDRAWVQYYLSIHPDIRCHTKNKQCEKHLLRDSFSGKYFVDKNGKPLLPDVILWRTKEAFSDGVSKNTRSLYSIIQEYTSLDDTKEEGGEQHEDMERNEKKYYKDTFNSYYPNMEQIIPYYWMPRYCSASSSSARTLDFYNEKMNH
;
A
#
# COMPACT_ATOMS: atom_id res chain seq x y z
N MET A 1 -19.06 27.65 -1.65
CA MET A 1 -18.09 26.55 -1.46
C MET A 1 -18.52 25.52 -0.40
N GLU A 2 -18.93 25.93 0.80
CA GLU A 2 -19.37 24.99 1.88
C GLU A 2 -20.58 24.09 1.52
N LEU A 3 -21.53 24.55 0.73
CA LEU A 3 -22.70 23.74 0.32
C LEU A 3 -22.35 22.63 -0.68
N ASN A 4 -21.28 22.78 -1.46
CA ASN A 4 -20.84 21.74 -2.42
C ASN A 4 -20.06 20.63 -1.70
N VAL A 5 -19.24 20.95 -0.70
CA VAL A 5 -18.48 19.96 0.09
C VAL A 5 -19.44 19.04 0.85
N TYR A 6 -20.50 19.60 1.45
CA TYR A 6 -21.54 18.80 2.13
C TYR A 6 -22.36 17.93 1.17
N LYS A 7 -22.63 18.39 -0.05
CA LYS A 7 -23.30 17.57 -1.07
C LYS A 7 -22.43 16.43 -1.58
N VAL A 8 -21.14 16.71 -1.83
CA VAL A 8 -20.16 15.67 -2.23
C VAL A 8 -19.97 14.64 -1.11
N MET A 9 -19.82 15.06 0.14
CA MET A 9 -19.77 14.12 1.28
C MET A 9 -21.01 13.23 1.37
N ASN A 10 -22.22 13.76 1.20
CA ASN A 10 -23.45 12.96 1.26
C ASN A 10 -23.64 12.05 0.04
N THR A 11 -23.03 12.35 -1.11
CA THR A 11 -23.10 11.52 -2.32
C THR A 11 -22.10 10.36 -2.24
N ILE A 12 -20.93 10.57 -1.61
CA ILE A 12 -19.91 9.52 -1.38
C ILE A 12 -20.41 8.47 -0.36
N ILE A 13 -21.22 8.87 0.62
CA ILE A 13 -21.69 7.99 1.71
C ILE A 13 -22.73 6.94 1.22
N ASN A 14 -23.33 7.09 0.05
CA ASN A 14 -24.46 6.26 -0.38
C ASN A 14 -24.12 5.14 -1.40
N LYS A 15 -22.84 4.91 -1.76
CA LYS A 15 -22.44 3.75 -2.58
C LYS A 15 -21.55 2.80 -1.78
N THR A 16 -21.94 1.56 -1.69
CA THR A 16 -21.33 0.46 -0.91
C THR A 16 -19.96 0.08 -1.50
N ILE A 17 -18.90 0.23 -0.70
CA ILE A 17 -17.50 0.03 -1.10
C ILE A 17 -16.76 -0.81 -0.03
N ILE A 18 -15.81 -1.70 -0.38
CA ILE A 18 -15.42 -2.88 0.44
C ILE A 18 -13.91 -3.11 0.55
N MET A 19 -13.28 -3.04 1.76
CA MET A 19 -12.01 -3.65 2.23
C MET A 19 -11.85 -3.56 3.76
N CYS A 20 -10.95 -4.41 4.41
CA CYS A 20 -10.77 -4.35 5.86
C CYS A 20 -10.19 -3.01 6.34
N GLY A 21 -10.69 -2.53 7.47
CA GLY A 21 -10.22 -1.35 8.17
C GLY A 21 -10.25 -1.55 9.68
N ILE A 22 -9.20 -1.13 10.37
CA ILE A 22 -9.13 -1.18 11.83
C ILE A 22 -9.17 0.21 12.44
N PHE A 23 -9.71 0.27 13.65
CA PHE A 23 -9.76 1.46 14.50
C PHE A 23 -9.57 1.05 15.96
N SER A 24 -8.75 1.78 16.70
CA SER A 24 -8.65 1.63 18.16
C SER A 24 -8.51 2.99 18.82
N LEU A 25 -9.14 3.15 19.98
CA LEU A 25 -9.08 4.38 20.75
C LEU A 25 -8.90 4.07 22.24
N PHE A 26 -7.89 4.70 22.85
CA PHE A 26 -7.47 4.48 24.22
C PHE A 26 -7.76 5.69 25.11
N ASN A 27 -8.09 5.42 26.37
CA ASN A 27 -8.27 6.42 27.41
C ASN A 27 -9.41 7.44 27.17
N ASN A 28 -10.35 7.11 26.31
CA ASN A 28 -11.53 7.96 26.06
C ASN A 28 -12.55 7.80 27.21
N LYS A 29 -12.25 8.33 28.40
CA LYS A 29 -13.17 8.20 29.54
C LYS A 29 -14.44 9.07 29.37
N TYR A 30 -14.30 10.33 28.94
CA TYR A 30 -15.41 11.27 28.76
C TYR A 30 -15.10 12.36 27.72
N ALA A 31 -13.96 12.29 27.03
CA ALA A 31 -13.55 13.32 26.07
C ALA A 31 -14.52 13.37 24.88
N PHE A 32 -14.95 12.21 24.42
CA PHE A 32 -15.89 12.09 23.31
C PHE A 32 -17.01 11.12 23.64
N LYS A 33 -18.24 11.46 23.22
CA LYS A 33 -19.42 10.59 23.35
C LYS A 33 -19.32 9.40 22.39
N ASN A 34 -19.84 8.24 22.78
CA ASN A 34 -19.80 7.02 21.95
C ASN A 34 -20.43 7.22 20.55
N LYS A 35 -21.51 8.01 20.45
CA LYS A 35 -22.10 8.35 19.15
C LYS A 35 -21.10 9.05 18.23
N TYR A 36 -20.39 10.05 18.74
CA TYR A 36 -19.38 10.79 17.98
C TYR A 36 -18.22 9.88 17.55
N ILE A 37 -17.72 9.02 18.46
CA ILE A 37 -16.67 8.05 18.11
C ILE A 37 -17.15 7.11 17.00
N ASN A 38 -18.39 6.62 17.10
CA ASN A 38 -18.96 5.76 16.07
C ASN A 38 -19.07 6.48 14.71
N GLU A 39 -19.44 7.76 14.70
CA GLU A 39 -19.45 8.59 13.48
C GLU A 39 -18.05 8.69 12.87
N GLN A 40 -17.01 8.89 13.67
CA GLN A 40 -15.62 8.94 13.18
C GLN A 40 -15.14 7.56 12.68
N PHE A 41 -15.41 6.51 13.43
CA PHE A 41 -15.15 5.13 13.00
C PHE A 41 -15.79 4.84 11.63
N MET A 42 -17.05 5.22 11.43
CA MET A 42 -17.79 4.95 10.19
C MET A 42 -17.24 5.66 8.95
N LEU A 43 -16.37 6.69 9.10
CA LEU A 43 -15.67 7.30 7.95
C LEU A 43 -14.73 6.31 7.25
N GLY A 44 -14.25 5.30 7.96
CA GLY A 44 -13.44 4.22 7.40
C GLY A 44 -14.24 3.07 6.77
N LYS A 45 -15.59 3.12 6.83
CA LYS A 45 -16.46 2.04 6.31
C LYS A 45 -16.22 1.73 4.83
N GLY A 46 -15.73 2.71 4.07
CA GLY A 46 -15.32 2.49 2.67
C GLY A 46 -14.36 1.31 2.48
N ARG A 47 -13.56 0.98 3.48
CA ARG A 47 -12.65 -0.18 3.43
C ARG A 47 -13.36 -1.53 3.67
N GLY A 48 -14.43 -1.60 4.46
CA GLY A 48 -15.03 -2.88 4.83
C GLY A 48 -16.53 -2.79 5.14
N PRO A 49 -17.42 -2.70 4.14
CA PRO A 49 -18.84 -2.52 4.41
C PRO A 49 -19.65 -3.80 4.58
N GLU A 50 -19.07 -4.98 4.34
CA GLU A 50 -19.77 -6.25 4.53
C GLU A 50 -20.14 -6.45 6.00
N PHE A 51 -19.25 -5.98 6.91
CA PHE A 51 -19.50 -6.00 8.34
C PHE A 51 -18.77 -4.86 9.02
N SER A 52 -19.40 -4.23 10.02
CA SER A 52 -18.77 -3.18 10.85
C SER A 52 -19.12 -3.41 12.31
N LYS A 53 -18.11 -3.39 13.18
CA LYS A 53 -18.30 -3.55 14.63
C LYS A 53 -17.37 -2.60 15.38
N LEU A 54 -17.93 -1.85 16.32
CA LEU A 54 -17.18 -1.05 17.29
C LEU A 54 -17.59 -1.52 18.68
N GLU A 55 -16.63 -2.01 19.46
CA GLU A 55 -16.89 -2.53 20.79
C GLU A 55 -15.79 -2.17 21.80
N GLN A 56 -16.16 -2.15 23.07
CA GLN A 56 -15.23 -2.01 24.18
C GLN A 56 -14.64 -3.37 24.53
N VAL A 57 -13.34 -3.55 24.34
CA VAL A 57 -12.63 -4.82 24.56
C VAL A 57 -11.88 -4.87 25.89
N HIS A 58 -11.63 -3.70 26.50
CA HIS A 58 -11.06 -3.55 27.83
C HIS A 58 -11.52 -2.19 28.42
N ASP A 59 -11.31 -1.94 29.72
CA ASP A 59 -11.56 -0.61 30.28
C ASP A 59 -10.76 0.45 29.53
N LYS A 60 -11.44 1.49 29.04
CA LYS A 60 -10.88 2.60 28.27
C LYS A 60 -10.20 2.19 26.95
N LEU A 61 -10.57 1.05 26.37
CA LEU A 61 -10.09 0.59 25.06
C LEU A 61 -11.25 0.16 24.17
N LEU A 62 -11.40 0.84 23.04
CA LEU A 62 -12.34 0.51 21.98
C LEU A 62 -11.59 -0.13 20.80
N PHE A 63 -12.15 -1.20 20.25
CA PHE A 63 -11.78 -1.78 18.96
C PHE A 63 -12.90 -1.62 17.96
N GLY A 64 -12.56 -1.13 16.77
CA GLY A 64 -13.41 -1.03 15.61
C GLY A 64 -12.86 -1.82 14.44
N PHE A 65 -13.73 -2.53 13.74
CA PHE A 65 -13.37 -3.33 12.57
C PHE A 65 -14.41 -3.18 11.48
N HIS A 66 -13.93 -2.89 10.28
CA HIS A 66 -14.68 -2.99 9.03
C HIS A 66 -14.15 -4.18 8.25
N ARG A 67 -15.01 -5.03 7.70
CA ARG A 67 -14.62 -6.26 7.03
C ARG A 67 -14.87 -6.24 5.54
N LEU A 68 -13.85 -6.67 4.77
CA LEU A 68 -13.97 -7.37 3.50
C LEU A 68 -13.60 -8.84 3.75
N ALA A 69 -14.47 -9.76 3.45
CA ALA A 69 -14.18 -11.18 3.57
C ALA A 69 -13.43 -11.67 2.32
N ILE A 70 -12.14 -11.93 2.45
CA ILE A 70 -11.31 -12.60 1.42
C ILE A 70 -11.13 -14.07 1.77
N ASN A 71 -10.81 -14.35 3.05
CA ASN A 71 -10.73 -15.68 3.64
C ASN A 71 -11.74 -15.80 4.79
N GLY A 72 -12.26 -17.01 5.01
CA GLY A 72 -13.24 -17.29 6.05
C GLY A 72 -14.53 -16.51 5.83
N LEU A 73 -15.26 -16.81 4.77
CA LEU A 73 -16.44 -16.02 4.35
C LEU A 73 -17.63 -16.11 5.33
N ASN A 74 -17.52 -16.92 6.38
CA ASN A 74 -18.54 -17.08 7.42
C ASN A 74 -18.52 -15.96 8.47
N ASN A 75 -19.54 -15.93 9.33
CA ASN A 75 -19.68 -14.92 10.39
C ASN A 75 -18.70 -15.15 11.56
N GLU A 76 -18.27 -16.37 11.81
CA GLU A 76 -17.33 -16.74 12.87
C GLU A 76 -15.97 -16.09 12.66
N SER A 77 -15.61 -15.82 11.39
CA SER A 77 -14.38 -15.13 10.99
C SER A 77 -14.49 -13.60 11.08
N ASN A 78 -15.60 -13.04 11.57
CA ASN A 78 -15.71 -11.60 11.81
C ASN A 78 -14.84 -11.17 12.99
N GLN A 79 -14.18 -10.02 12.83
CA GLN A 79 -13.34 -9.44 13.87
C GLN A 79 -14.14 -8.40 14.70
N PRO A 80 -13.73 -8.11 15.95
CA PRO A 80 -12.54 -8.62 16.67
C PRO A 80 -12.57 -10.13 16.91
N LEU A 81 -11.44 -10.81 16.59
CA LEU A 81 -11.25 -12.22 16.94
C LEU A 81 -10.86 -12.35 18.40
N LYS A 82 -11.48 -13.28 19.12
CA LYS A 82 -11.22 -13.48 20.54
C LYS A 82 -10.95 -14.94 20.85
N ILE A 83 -9.80 -15.20 21.46
CA ILE A 83 -9.41 -16.52 21.99
C ILE A 83 -8.97 -16.34 23.43
N ASP A 84 -9.75 -16.86 24.36
CA ASP A 84 -9.61 -16.68 25.80
C ASP A 84 -9.46 -15.17 26.17
N ASP A 85 -8.31 -14.79 26.74
CA ASP A 85 -8.03 -13.43 27.20
C ASP A 85 -7.38 -12.53 26.13
N VAL A 86 -7.20 -13.03 24.91
CA VAL A 86 -6.57 -12.26 23.81
C VAL A 86 -7.59 -11.90 22.75
N THR A 87 -7.62 -10.62 22.39
CA THR A 87 -8.50 -10.10 21.33
C THR A 87 -7.69 -9.37 20.27
N LEU A 88 -8.02 -9.58 19.00
CA LEU A 88 -7.28 -9.07 17.83
C LEU A 88 -8.21 -8.36 16.86
N ILE A 89 -7.76 -7.23 16.33
CA ILE A 89 -8.20 -6.65 15.05
C ILE A 89 -7.01 -6.56 14.11
N CYS A 90 -7.18 -7.03 12.87
CA CYS A 90 -6.15 -7.07 11.85
C CYS A 90 -6.72 -6.66 10.49
N ASN A 91 -6.13 -5.65 9.87
CA ASN A 91 -6.27 -5.38 8.45
C ASN A 91 -5.09 -6.06 7.75
N GLY A 92 -5.30 -7.21 7.14
CA GLY A 92 -4.19 -7.95 6.53
C GLY A 92 -4.56 -9.33 6.03
N GLU A 93 -3.55 -9.98 5.44
CA GLU A 93 -3.56 -11.36 4.95
C GLU A 93 -2.28 -12.05 5.39
N ILE A 94 -2.40 -13.21 6.03
CA ILE A 94 -1.28 -14.03 6.49
C ILE A 94 -1.16 -15.25 5.57
N TYR A 95 -0.25 -15.20 4.62
CA TYR A 95 -0.15 -16.20 3.55
C TYR A 95 0.29 -17.59 4.02
N ASN A 96 1.06 -17.68 5.10
CA ASN A 96 1.56 -18.93 5.65
C ASN A 96 0.77 -19.45 6.88
N TYR A 97 -0.49 -19.03 7.05
CA TYR A 97 -1.28 -19.38 8.23
C TYR A 97 -1.52 -20.88 8.40
N LYS A 98 -1.73 -21.61 7.30
CA LYS A 98 -1.95 -23.06 7.33
C LYS A 98 -0.73 -23.81 7.82
N GLU A 99 0.44 -23.49 7.28
CA GLU A 99 1.72 -24.07 7.70
C GLU A 99 2.02 -23.76 9.17
N LEU A 100 1.67 -22.56 9.63
CA LEU A 100 1.86 -22.19 11.04
C LEU A 100 0.93 -22.96 11.97
N TYR A 101 -0.32 -23.23 11.59
CA TYR A 101 -1.22 -24.10 12.34
C TYR A 101 -0.69 -25.53 12.42
N ASP A 102 -0.23 -26.08 11.29
CA ASP A 102 0.37 -27.42 11.22
C ASP A 102 1.61 -27.52 12.12
N MET A 103 2.52 -26.55 12.06
CA MET A 103 3.73 -26.50 12.90
C MET A 103 3.41 -26.41 14.40
N MET A 104 2.34 -25.72 14.76
CA MET A 104 1.91 -25.59 16.15
C MET A 104 1.05 -26.77 16.63
N ASN A 105 0.57 -27.60 15.74
CA ASN A 105 -0.44 -28.65 15.96
C ASN A 105 -1.72 -28.08 16.61
N ILE A 106 -2.26 -27.01 16.00
CA ILE A 106 -3.45 -26.30 16.47
C ILE A 106 -4.54 -26.39 15.40
N THR A 107 -5.77 -26.68 15.83
CA THR A 107 -6.95 -26.53 14.99
C THR A 107 -7.53 -25.12 15.19
N PRO A 108 -7.69 -24.32 14.14
CA PRO A 108 -8.27 -22.99 14.27
C PRO A 108 -9.73 -23.03 14.71
N SER A 109 -10.19 -21.98 15.35
CA SER A 109 -11.59 -21.80 15.77
C SER A 109 -12.44 -21.15 14.68
N THR A 110 -11.79 -20.43 13.75
CA THR A 110 -12.42 -19.74 12.63
C THR A 110 -11.66 -20.07 11.33
N ASP A 111 -12.23 -19.68 10.18
CA ASP A 111 -11.55 -19.80 8.88
C ASP A 111 -10.72 -18.55 8.55
N SER A 112 -10.59 -17.59 9.47
CA SER A 112 -9.76 -16.39 9.28
C SER A 112 -8.28 -16.73 9.37
N ASP A 113 -7.52 -16.35 8.35
CA ASP A 113 -6.05 -16.44 8.33
C ASP A 113 -5.39 -15.61 9.44
N CYS A 114 -6.03 -14.52 9.88
CA CYS A 114 -5.51 -13.64 10.94
C CYS A 114 -5.57 -14.27 12.34
N GLU A 115 -6.39 -15.30 12.58
CA GLU A 115 -6.50 -15.96 13.87
C GLU A 115 -5.14 -16.55 14.34
N VAL A 116 -4.32 -16.99 13.40
CA VAL A 116 -3.00 -17.57 13.69
C VAL A 116 -2.09 -16.63 14.50
N ILE A 117 -2.27 -15.31 14.35
CA ILE A 117 -1.54 -14.29 15.12
C ILE A 117 -1.75 -14.47 16.63
N ILE A 118 -2.98 -14.75 17.04
CA ILE A 118 -3.31 -14.96 18.47
C ILE A 118 -2.60 -16.20 19.01
N HIS A 119 -2.63 -17.30 18.27
CA HIS A 119 -2.00 -18.56 18.69
C HIS A 119 -0.48 -18.46 18.79
N LEU A 120 0.16 -17.83 17.78
CA LEU A 120 1.60 -17.57 17.83
C LEU A 120 1.99 -16.68 19.02
N TYR A 121 1.24 -15.57 19.21
CA TYR A 121 1.48 -14.64 20.30
C TYR A 121 1.36 -15.32 21.68
N ARG A 122 0.32 -16.12 21.88
CA ARG A 122 0.09 -16.81 23.15
C ARG A 122 1.18 -17.82 23.48
N LYS A 123 1.75 -18.48 22.47
CA LYS A 123 2.76 -19.53 22.64
C LYS A 123 4.18 -18.99 22.71
N TYR A 124 4.50 -17.95 21.91
CA TYR A 124 5.87 -17.52 21.68
C TYR A 124 6.14 -16.03 21.92
N GLY A 125 5.11 -15.23 22.21
CA GLY A 125 5.21 -13.78 22.38
C GLY A 125 5.29 -13.00 21.08
N ILE A 126 5.22 -11.67 21.18
CA ILE A 126 5.04 -10.79 20.02
C ILE A 126 6.23 -10.80 19.05
N GLU A 127 7.46 -10.78 19.59
CA GLU A 127 8.66 -10.63 18.76
C GLU A 127 8.85 -11.84 17.84
N TYR A 128 8.67 -13.05 18.37
CA TYR A 128 8.74 -14.25 17.55
C TYR A 128 7.55 -14.36 16.57
N THR A 129 6.35 -13.98 17.00
CA THR A 129 5.18 -13.91 16.12
C THR A 129 5.50 -13.09 14.86
N LEU A 130 6.01 -11.87 15.02
CA LEU A 130 6.33 -10.97 13.91
C LEU A 130 7.45 -11.50 13.00
N GLN A 131 8.33 -12.34 13.51
CA GLN A 131 9.35 -13.01 12.70
C GLN A 131 8.78 -14.14 11.84
N MET A 132 7.77 -14.86 12.35
CA MET A 132 7.18 -16.03 11.69
C MET A 132 6.10 -15.66 10.67
N LEU A 133 5.44 -14.51 10.80
CA LEU A 133 4.39 -14.10 9.88
C LEU A 133 4.95 -13.81 8.48
N ASP A 134 4.40 -14.47 7.48
CA ASP A 134 4.56 -14.14 6.07
C ASP A 134 3.23 -13.62 5.53
N GLY A 135 3.15 -12.29 5.37
CA GLY A 135 1.90 -11.63 5.04
C GLY A 135 2.03 -10.12 4.94
N VAL A 136 0.90 -9.49 4.71
CA VAL A 136 0.72 -8.03 4.72
C VAL A 136 -0.28 -7.69 5.82
N PHE A 137 0.09 -6.83 6.75
CA PHE A 137 -0.76 -6.60 7.93
C PHE A 137 -0.53 -5.27 8.64
N ALA A 138 -1.60 -4.79 9.25
CA ALA A 138 -1.60 -3.84 10.35
C ALA A 138 -2.58 -4.35 11.40
N PHE A 139 -2.14 -4.56 12.65
CA PHE A 139 -3.00 -5.12 13.67
C PHE A 139 -2.86 -4.43 15.03
N VAL A 140 -3.91 -4.57 15.84
CA VAL A 140 -3.92 -4.25 17.28
C VAL A 140 -4.40 -5.48 18.02
N LEU A 141 -3.57 -5.97 18.94
CA LEU A 141 -3.83 -7.14 19.78
C LEU A 141 -3.84 -6.72 21.24
N VAL A 142 -4.90 -7.02 21.98
CA VAL A 142 -4.97 -6.83 23.43
C VAL A 142 -4.92 -8.18 24.14
N ASP A 143 -4.06 -8.26 25.14
CA ASP A 143 -3.93 -9.38 26.08
C ASP A 143 -4.39 -8.93 27.45
N ASN A 144 -5.51 -9.46 27.91
CA ASN A 144 -6.16 -9.10 29.17
C ASN A 144 -5.65 -9.95 30.37
N ARG A 145 -4.59 -10.75 30.18
CA ARG A 145 -4.00 -11.52 31.28
C ARG A 145 -3.30 -10.58 32.26
N ILE A 146 -3.57 -10.82 33.56
CA ILE A 146 -2.91 -10.07 34.63
C ILE A 146 -1.47 -10.55 34.77
N ASP A 147 -0.54 -9.62 34.65
CA ASP A 147 0.87 -9.84 34.92
C ASP A 147 1.24 -9.15 36.24
N LYS A 148 1.31 -9.97 37.33
CA LYS A 148 1.62 -9.48 38.66
C LYS A 148 3.09 -9.05 38.81
N GLU A 149 4.00 -9.65 38.06
CA GLU A 149 5.42 -9.31 38.11
C GLU A 149 5.68 -7.92 37.56
N ASN A 150 5.01 -7.56 36.46
CA ASN A 150 5.10 -6.24 35.84
C ASN A 150 4.00 -5.28 36.31
N ASN A 151 3.17 -5.67 37.28
CA ASN A 151 2.07 -4.88 37.83
C ASN A 151 1.13 -4.34 36.72
N THR A 152 0.78 -5.19 35.74
CA THR A 152 -0.15 -4.81 34.66
C THR A 152 -1.39 -5.68 34.66
N SER A 153 -2.54 -5.08 34.33
CA SER A 153 -3.83 -5.75 34.14
C SER A 153 -4.20 -5.94 32.67
N GLY A 154 -3.30 -5.56 31.76
CA GLY A 154 -3.45 -5.77 30.34
C GLY A 154 -2.27 -5.19 29.55
N ASN A 155 -2.02 -5.77 28.37
CA ASN A 155 -1.02 -5.32 27.43
C ASN A 155 -1.66 -5.21 26.04
N VAL A 156 -1.28 -4.20 25.27
CA VAL A 156 -1.66 -4.05 23.86
C VAL A 156 -0.41 -4.03 23.01
N TYR A 157 -0.46 -4.72 21.89
CA TYR A 157 0.57 -4.69 20.87
C TYR A 157 -0.02 -4.19 19.56
N VAL A 158 0.65 -3.23 18.95
CA VAL A 158 0.33 -2.66 17.64
C VAL A 158 1.50 -2.96 16.73
N ALA A 159 1.24 -3.52 15.55
CA ALA A 159 2.31 -3.86 14.60
C ALA A 159 1.89 -3.64 13.15
N ARG A 160 2.88 -3.38 12.29
CA ARG A 160 2.69 -3.16 10.85
C ARG A 160 3.72 -3.97 10.06
N ASP A 161 3.32 -4.48 8.89
CA ASP A 161 4.14 -5.29 7.99
C ASP A 161 5.44 -4.59 7.56
N PRO A 162 6.44 -5.34 7.03
CA PRO A 162 7.77 -4.81 6.72
C PRO A 162 7.79 -3.65 5.73
N TYR A 163 6.86 -3.59 4.79
CA TYR A 163 6.82 -2.57 3.73
C TYR A 163 5.70 -1.55 3.93
N GLY A 164 4.87 -1.73 4.98
CA GLY A 164 3.72 -0.89 5.25
C GLY A 164 2.64 -0.97 4.16
N ILE A 165 2.47 -2.15 3.55
CA ILE A 165 1.49 -2.38 2.49
C ILE A 165 0.09 -2.09 3.03
N ARG A 166 -0.20 -2.55 4.25
CA ARG A 166 -1.43 -2.13 4.93
C ARG A 166 -1.21 -0.82 5.66
N PRO A 167 -2.00 0.23 5.35
CA PRO A 167 -1.86 1.52 6.01
C PRO A 167 -2.23 1.44 7.48
N LEU A 168 -1.45 2.14 8.31
CA LEU A 168 -1.74 2.33 9.72
C LEU A 168 -1.25 3.71 10.14
N TYR A 169 -2.13 4.46 10.78
CA TYR A 169 -1.85 5.78 11.36
C TYR A 169 -2.04 5.73 12.85
N MET A 170 -1.31 6.58 13.56
CA MET A 170 -1.47 6.75 14.99
C MET A 170 -1.72 8.20 15.36
N LEU A 171 -2.68 8.38 16.26
CA LEU A 171 -2.91 9.58 17.04
C LEU A 171 -2.16 9.42 18.36
N THR A 172 -1.19 10.29 18.64
CA THR A 172 -0.31 10.19 19.81
C THR A 172 0.09 11.54 20.34
N LEU A 173 0.70 11.58 21.52
CA LEU A 173 1.29 12.79 22.06
C LEU A 173 2.52 13.22 21.25
N SER A 174 2.72 14.52 21.14
CA SER A 174 3.98 15.10 20.65
C SER A 174 5.12 14.76 21.61
N SER A 175 6.33 14.55 21.09
CA SER A 175 7.50 14.08 21.86
C SER A 175 7.84 14.91 23.10
N ASN A 176 7.54 16.20 23.08
CA ASN A 176 7.82 17.14 24.18
C ASN A 176 6.88 16.99 25.38
N MET A 177 5.86 16.13 25.29
CA MET A 177 4.79 16.00 26.29
C MET A 177 4.80 14.67 27.04
N PHE A 178 5.65 13.70 26.65
CA PHE A 178 5.69 12.40 27.34
C PHE A 178 6.06 12.53 28.83
N ASP A 179 6.82 13.56 29.21
CA ASP A 179 7.27 13.82 30.59
C ASP A 179 6.31 14.72 31.42
N LYS A 180 5.25 15.28 30.81
CA LYS A 180 4.33 16.24 31.46
C LYS A 180 2.94 15.68 31.78
N LEU A 181 2.80 14.39 31.93
CA LEU A 181 1.55 13.61 31.92
C LEU A 181 0.67 13.68 33.20
N ASP A 182 0.90 14.63 34.11
CA ASP A 182 0.22 14.59 35.43
C ASP A 182 -1.22 15.15 35.45
N VAL A 183 -1.72 15.77 34.37
CA VAL A 183 -3.00 16.50 34.44
C VAL A 183 -4.18 15.78 33.78
N LEU A 184 -4.00 15.04 32.66
CA LEU A 184 -5.07 14.27 32.00
C LEU A 184 -4.53 13.00 31.35
N PRO A 185 -5.28 11.87 31.38
CA PRO A 185 -4.86 10.66 30.67
C PRO A 185 -4.75 10.94 29.16
N PRO A 186 -3.60 10.63 28.54
CA PRO A 186 -3.39 10.85 27.11
C PRO A 186 -4.30 9.95 26.29
N ILE A 187 -4.91 10.51 25.24
CA ILE A 187 -5.67 9.74 24.26
C ILE A 187 -4.69 9.22 23.21
N TYR A 188 -4.74 7.92 22.93
CA TYR A 188 -4.03 7.29 21.82
C TYR A 188 -5.05 6.68 20.86
N GLY A 189 -4.69 6.59 19.58
CA GLY A 189 -5.52 5.93 18.60
C GLY A 189 -4.66 5.29 17.50
N PHE A 190 -5.16 4.19 16.91
CA PHE A 190 -4.57 3.56 15.74
C PHE A 190 -5.70 3.25 14.75
N ALA A 191 -5.50 3.63 13.47
CA ALA A 191 -6.51 3.43 12.44
C ALA A 191 -5.87 3.23 11.06
N SER A 192 -6.59 2.54 10.19
CA SER A 192 -6.16 2.33 8.79
C SER A 192 -6.17 3.62 7.96
N GLU A 193 -6.96 4.62 8.35
CA GLU A 193 -7.11 5.88 7.61
C GLU A 193 -7.15 7.09 8.55
N ILE A 194 -6.53 8.21 8.12
CA ILE A 194 -6.51 9.45 8.94
C ILE A 194 -7.87 10.11 9.06
N LYS A 195 -8.77 9.90 8.10
CA LYS A 195 -10.13 10.45 8.13
C LYS A 195 -10.89 10.04 9.40
N MET A 196 -10.59 8.86 9.96
CA MET A 196 -11.18 8.39 11.21
C MET A 196 -10.72 9.22 12.43
N PHE A 197 -9.60 9.93 12.33
CA PHE A 197 -9.05 10.78 13.40
C PHE A 197 -9.14 12.27 13.10
N SER A 198 -9.41 12.67 11.85
CA SER A 198 -9.35 14.07 11.41
C SER A 198 -10.18 14.99 12.32
N ASN A 199 -11.46 14.68 12.52
CA ASN A 199 -12.34 15.51 13.36
C ASN A 199 -11.99 15.44 14.87
N ILE A 200 -11.45 14.29 15.34
CA ILE A 200 -10.96 14.15 16.73
C ILE A 200 -9.77 15.11 16.92
N TYR A 201 -8.84 15.12 15.98
CA TYR A 201 -7.67 16.00 16.03
C TYR A 201 -8.06 17.49 15.93
N GLN A 202 -9.02 17.84 15.04
CA GLN A 202 -9.57 19.20 14.97
C GLN A 202 -10.22 19.63 16.30
N SER A 203 -10.84 18.71 17.03
CA SER A 203 -11.38 19.00 18.36
C SER A 203 -10.28 19.34 19.37
N PHE A 204 -9.11 18.71 19.27
CA PHE A 204 -7.96 19.04 20.11
C PHE A 204 -7.40 20.44 19.79
N ILE A 205 -7.31 20.79 18.50
CA ILE A 205 -6.87 22.12 18.07
C ILE A 205 -7.84 23.20 18.60
N LYS A 206 -9.15 23.01 18.44
CA LYS A 206 -10.17 23.96 18.93
C LYS A 206 -10.14 24.16 20.45
N ASN A 207 -9.73 23.14 21.21
CA ASN A 207 -9.61 23.19 22.66
C ASN A 207 -8.17 23.57 23.13
N GLU A 208 -7.34 24.12 22.24
CA GLU A 208 -5.98 24.59 22.51
C GLU A 208 -5.00 23.50 23.03
N ILE A 209 -5.35 22.24 22.89
CA ILE A 209 -4.48 21.10 23.24
C ILE A 209 -3.89 20.41 22.00
N GLY A 210 -4.20 20.89 20.79
CA GLY A 210 -3.74 20.31 19.54
C GLY A 210 -2.21 20.20 19.42
N ASN A 211 -1.48 21.18 19.94
CA ASN A 211 0.00 21.17 19.93
C ASN A 211 0.59 20.03 20.78
N ASN A 212 -0.20 19.40 21.63
CA ASN A 212 0.21 18.27 22.46
C ASN A 212 0.05 16.93 21.73
N TYR A 213 -0.64 16.93 20.60
CA TYR A 213 -0.96 15.73 19.82
C TYR A 213 -0.42 15.83 18.40
N LYS A 214 -0.17 14.68 17.79
CA LYS A 214 0.14 14.54 16.37
C LYS A 214 -0.52 13.31 15.80
N ILE A 215 -0.78 13.36 14.48
CA ILE A 215 -1.12 12.19 13.68
C ILE A 215 0.07 11.92 12.76
N GLU A 216 0.51 10.66 12.73
CA GLU A 216 1.60 10.22 11.85
C GLU A 216 1.37 8.79 11.37
N GLN A 217 2.04 8.40 10.31
CA GLN A 217 2.06 7.00 9.90
C GLN A 217 2.80 6.16 10.94
N PHE A 218 2.23 5.00 11.27
CA PHE A 218 2.95 3.98 12.04
C PHE A 218 4.01 3.33 11.16
N MET A 219 5.26 3.32 11.60
CA MET A 219 6.40 2.91 10.77
C MET A 219 6.34 1.43 10.39
N PRO A 220 6.60 1.08 9.13
CA PRO A 220 6.72 -0.31 8.68
C PRO A 220 7.78 -1.09 9.44
N GLY A 221 7.57 -2.39 9.60
CA GLY A 221 8.54 -3.27 10.26
C GLY A 221 8.74 -2.98 11.75
N THR A 222 7.77 -2.28 12.38
CA THR A 222 7.85 -1.95 13.81
C THR A 222 6.63 -2.45 14.58
N TYR A 223 6.78 -2.53 15.91
CA TYR A 223 5.68 -2.72 16.83
C TYR A 223 5.77 -1.77 18.03
N SER A 224 4.62 -1.44 18.62
CA SER A 224 4.53 -0.71 19.89
C SER A 224 3.85 -1.54 20.95
N LYS A 225 4.22 -1.34 22.22
CA LYS A 225 3.55 -1.92 23.38
C LYS A 225 2.95 -0.81 24.24
N LEU A 226 1.67 -0.95 24.57
CA LEU A 226 0.99 -0.17 25.59
C LEU A 226 0.60 -1.12 26.73
N SER A 227 0.64 -0.61 27.97
CA SER A 227 0.22 -1.39 29.14
C SER A 227 -0.69 -0.56 30.04
N ILE A 228 -1.55 -1.25 30.77
CA ILE A 228 -2.41 -0.65 31.78
C ILE A 228 -2.04 -1.23 33.15
N ASN A 229 -1.74 -0.37 34.12
CA ASN A 229 -1.30 -0.79 35.44
C ASN A 229 -2.48 -1.19 36.33
N ILE A 230 -2.21 -2.10 37.28
CA ILE A 230 -3.11 -2.44 38.38
C ILE A 230 -3.12 -1.25 39.35
N SER A 231 -4.16 -0.41 39.28
CA SER A 231 -4.31 0.77 40.14
C SER A 231 -5.77 1.16 40.28
N SER A 232 -6.08 2.08 41.21
CA SER A 232 -7.43 2.65 41.38
C SER A 232 -7.87 3.54 40.20
N GLN A 233 -6.90 4.04 39.42
CA GLN A 233 -7.15 4.83 38.21
C GLN A 233 -6.30 4.28 37.05
N PRO A 234 -6.70 3.14 36.48
CA PRO A 234 -5.93 2.52 35.43
C PRO A 234 -5.94 3.36 34.15
N ILE A 235 -4.76 3.55 33.54
CA ILE A 235 -4.55 4.33 32.31
C ILE A 235 -3.62 3.58 31.39
N TRP A 236 -3.97 3.46 30.11
CA TRP A 236 -3.09 2.94 29.08
C TRP A 236 -1.92 3.89 28.84
N ARG A 237 -0.71 3.37 28.88
CA ARG A 237 0.54 4.13 28.62
C ARG A 237 1.40 3.38 27.63
N VAL A 238 2.10 4.11 26.76
CA VAL A 238 3.10 3.55 25.87
C VAL A 238 4.31 3.11 26.69
N VAL A 239 4.69 1.84 26.55
CA VAL A 239 5.85 1.21 27.24
C VAL A 239 6.99 1.00 26.25
N LYS A 240 6.67 0.57 25.03
CA LYS A 240 7.62 0.47 23.91
C LYS A 240 7.04 1.22 22.72
N TYR A 241 7.77 2.19 22.19
CA TYR A 241 7.36 2.99 21.05
C TYR A 241 8.09 2.54 19.80
N GLN A 242 7.37 2.05 18.80
CA GLN A 242 7.86 1.68 17.46
C GLN A 242 9.20 0.91 17.46
N GLN A 243 9.24 -0.20 18.20
CA GLN A 243 10.43 -1.08 18.21
C GLN A 243 10.55 -1.79 16.86
N THR A 244 11.70 -1.68 16.22
CA THR A 244 11.98 -2.33 14.95
C THR A 244 12.14 -3.85 15.16
N TYR A 245 11.33 -4.65 14.45
CA TYR A 245 11.50 -6.11 14.37
C TYR A 245 12.08 -6.56 13.03
N THR A 246 11.96 -5.71 11.99
CA THR A 246 12.59 -5.89 10.68
C THR A 246 12.73 -4.54 9.99
N MET A 247 13.56 -4.47 8.95
CA MET A 247 13.72 -3.26 8.13
C MET A 247 13.37 -3.57 6.68
N PRO A 248 12.59 -2.68 6.01
CA PRO A 248 12.40 -2.73 4.57
C PRO A 248 13.75 -2.81 3.88
N GLY A 249 14.05 -3.45 2.92
CA GLY A 249 15.37 -3.46 2.25
C GLY A 249 16.54 -4.01 3.07
N PHE A 250 16.33 -4.62 4.24
CA PHE A 250 17.42 -5.29 4.96
C PHE A 250 17.74 -6.64 4.29
N SER A 251 18.96 -6.76 3.77
CA SER A 251 19.52 -8.01 3.27
C SER A 251 21.04 -7.88 3.18
N SER A 252 21.77 -8.95 3.52
CA SER A 252 23.21 -9.03 3.29
C SER A 252 23.49 -9.31 1.83
N THR A 253 24.47 -8.61 1.25
CA THR A 253 24.95 -8.88 -0.09
C THR A 253 25.80 -10.15 -0.10
N LYS A 254 25.50 -11.10 -1.01
CA LYS A 254 26.29 -12.31 -1.19
C LYS A 254 27.61 -12.01 -1.88
N MET A 255 28.64 -12.77 -1.56
CA MET A 255 29.94 -12.68 -2.24
C MET A 255 29.82 -13.15 -3.71
N LEU A 256 30.57 -12.50 -4.60
CA LEU A 256 30.58 -12.84 -6.04
C LEU A 256 31.05 -14.26 -6.32
N VAL A 257 31.88 -14.86 -5.45
CA VAL A 257 32.47 -16.20 -5.64
C VAL A 257 31.42 -17.29 -5.79
N ASP A 258 30.23 -17.11 -5.19
CA ASP A 258 29.13 -18.08 -5.22
C ASP A 258 28.07 -17.77 -6.30
N ASN A 259 28.31 -16.77 -7.14
CA ASN A 259 27.32 -16.29 -8.11
C ASN A 259 27.51 -16.93 -9.50
N ASP A 260 27.10 -18.18 -9.62
CA ASP A 260 26.71 -18.72 -10.92
C ASP A 260 25.45 -17.98 -11.41
N TYR A 261 25.56 -17.32 -12.56
CA TYR A 261 24.48 -16.50 -13.14
C TYR A 261 23.20 -17.33 -13.38
N ASP A 262 23.35 -18.58 -13.85
CA ASP A 262 22.21 -19.48 -14.10
C ASP A 262 21.50 -19.85 -12.77
N SER A 263 22.25 -20.04 -11.71
CA SER A 263 21.68 -20.25 -10.36
C SER A 263 20.94 -19.02 -9.85
N ILE A 264 21.45 -17.81 -10.10
CA ILE A 264 20.75 -16.57 -9.75
C ILE A 264 19.42 -16.48 -10.50
N ILE A 265 19.42 -16.71 -11.80
CA ILE A 265 18.22 -16.71 -12.64
C ILE A 265 17.18 -17.70 -12.11
N LYS A 266 17.58 -18.94 -11.86
CA LYS A 266 16.70 -19.99 -11.33
C LYS A 266 16.10 -19.61 -9.97
N ASN A 267 16.88 -19.01 -9.09
CA ASN A 267 16.38 -18.57 -7.79
C ASN A 267 15.43 -17.38 -7.92
N ILE A 268 15.70 -16.41 -8.81
CA ILE A 268 14.77 -15.32 -9.14
C ILE A 268 13.41 -15.90 -9.55
N GLN A 269 13.39 -16.84 -10.47
CA GLN A 269 12.17 -17.53 -10.88
C GLN A 269 11.48 -18.19 -9.69
N THR A 270 12.22 -19.00 -8.92
CA THR A 270 11.67 -19.76 -7.79
C THR A 270 11.01 -18.87 -6.74
N TYR A 271 11.69 -17.81 -6.29
CA TYR A 271 11.16 -16.91 -5.28
C TYR A 271 9.99 -16.09 -5.81
N PHE A 272 10.04 -15.64 -7.06
CA PHE A 272 8.97 -14.84 -7.65
C PHE A 272 7.71 -15.67 -7.94
N PHE A 273 7.86 -16.90 -8.45
CA PHE A 273 6.76 -17.85 -8.59
C PHE A 273 6.11 -18.15 -7.23
N SER A 274 6.93 -18.41 -6.19
CA SER A 274 6.43 -18.64 -4.84
C SER A 274 5.67 -17.42 -4.28
N ALA A 275 6.18 -16.21 -4.50
CA ALA A 275 5.54 -14.97 -4.08
C ALA A 275 4.12 -14.80 -4.66
N ILE A 276 3.94 -15.18 -5.93
CA ILE A 276 2.63 -15.12 -6.58
C ILE A 276 1.75 -16.29 -6.16
N LYS A 277 2.28 -17.52 -6.16
CA LYS A 277 1.53 -18.73 -5.84
C LYS A 277 0.79 -18.62 -4.51
N LYS A 278 1.51 -18.28 -3.43
CA LYS A 278 0.90 -18.18 -2.10
C LYS A 278 -0.22 -17.15 -2.04
N ARG A 279 -0.12 -16.05 -2.83
CA ARG A 279 -1.17 -15.03 -2.94
C ARG A 279 -2.36 -15.47 -3.79
N VAL A 280 -2.18 -16.40 -4.72
CA VAL A 280 -3.29 -16.99 -5.50
C VAL A 280 -4.06 -18.00 -4.65
N ILE A 281 -3.34 -18.92 -3.97
CA ILE A 281 -3.99 -20.02 -3.24
C ILE A 281 -4.61 -19.62 -1.90
N THR A 282 -4.32 -18.42 -1.40
CA THR A 282 -4.90 -17.87 -0.17
C THR A 282 -6.04 -16.88 -0.46
N SER A 283 -6.86 -17.15 -1.46
CA SER A 283 -8.06 -16.36 -1.76
C SER A 283 -9.25 -17.27 -2.00
N GLU A 284 -10.31 -17.04 -1.25
CA GLU A 284 -11.63 -17.67 -1.50
C GLU A 284 -12.51 -16.82 -2.42
N ARG A 285 -12.03 -15.63 -2.82
CA ARG A 285 -12.73 -14.71 -3.73
C ARG A 285 -12.11 -14.73 -5.14
N PRO A 286 -12.92 -14.44 -6.18
CA PRO A 286 -12.41 -14.29 -7.53
C PRO A 286 -11.28 -13.27 -7.65
N ILE A 287 -10.31 -13.58 -8.52
CA ILE A 287 -9.08 -12.82 -8.74
C ILE A 287 -9.12 -12.14 -10.10
N ALA A 288 -8.62 -10.90 -10.17
CA ALA A 288 -8.31 -10.20 -11.41
C ALA A 288 -6.92 -9.58 -11.37
N CYS A 289 -6.40 -9.13 -12.53
CA CYS A 289 -5.12 -8.44 -12.62
C CYS A 289 -5.27 -7.07 -13.30
N LEU A 290 -4.53 -6.07 -12.81
CA LEU A 290 -4.29 -4.83 -13.53
C LEU A 290 -3.20 -5.09 -14.57
N LEU A 291 -3.47 -4.74 -15.83
CA LEU A 291 -2.59 -5.05 -16.95
C LEU A 291 -2.37 -3.80 -17.81
N SER A 292 -1.25 -3.11 -17.61
CA SER A 292 -0.86 -1.94 -18.42
C SER A 292 -0.02 -2.31 -19.66
N GLY A 293 0.33 -3.60 -19.82
CA GLY A 293 1.26 -4.02 -20.86
C GLY A 293 2.72 -3.61 -20.62
N GLY A 294 3.03 -3.03 -19.46
CA GLY A 294 4.40 -2.89 -18.95
C GLY A 294 4.94 -4.21 -18.41
N LEU A 295 6.27 -4.31 -18.26
CA LEU A 295 6.94 -5.54 -17.80
C LEU A 295 6.31 -6.11 -16.52
N ASP A 296 6.15 -5.26 -15.50
CA ASP A 296 5.82 -5.69 -14.14
C ASP A 296 4.41 -6.29 -14.05
N SER A 297 3.42 -5.54 -14.56
CA SER A 297 2.03 -6.01 -14.60
C SER A 297 1.87 -7.25 -15.49
N SER A 298 2.64 -7.32 -16.60
CA SER A 298 2.59 -8.46 -17.52
C SER A 298 3.20 -9.71 -16.92
N LEU A 299 4.34 -9.63 -16.21
CA LEU A 299 4.96 -10.77 -15.49
C LEU A 299 4.01 -11.30 -14.41
N VAL A 300 3.46 -10.43 -13.59
CA VAL A 300 2.50 -10.81 -12.54
C VAL A 300 1.29 -11.51 -13.19
N THR A 301 0.68 -10.88 -14.19
CA THR A 301 -0.51 -11.42 -14.88
C THR A 301 -0.22 -12.79 -15.52
N ALA A 302 0.93 -12.95 -16.17
CA ALA A 302 1.30 -14.21 -16.82
C ALA A 302 1.41 -15.36 -15.82
N ILE A 303 2.05 -15.12 -14.67
CA ILE A 303 2.23 -16.14 -13.63
C ILE A 303 0.92 -16.41 -12.87
N VAL A 304 0.12 -15.37 -12.56
CA VAL A 304 -1.23 -15.56 -12.00
C VAL A 304 -2.08 -16.41 -12.94
N ASN A 305 -2.08 -16.11 -14.24
CA ASN A 305 -2.83 -16.85 -15.25
C ASN A 305 -2.40 -18.32 -15.34
N MET A 306 -1.09 -18.61 -15.17
CA MET A 306 -0.61 -20.01 -15.10
C MET A 306 -1.24 -20.75 -13.91
N TYR A 307 -1.22 -20.18 -12.71
CA TYR A 307 -1.82 -20.82 -11.53
C TYR A 307 -3.34 -20.88 -11.58
N MET A 308 -3.99 -19.85 -12.14
CA MET A 308 -5.45 -19.86 -12.29
C MET A 308 -5.93 -20.96 -13.24
N LYS A 309 -5.19 -21.25 -14.32
CA LYS A 309 -5.48 -22.37 -15.24
C LYS A 309 -5.32 -23.76 -14.61
N GLU A 310 -4.60 -23.87 -13.48
CA GLU A 310 -4.54 -25.11 -12.69
C GLU A 310 -5.76 -25.28 -11.77
N ILE A 311 -6.46 -24.17 -11.45
CA ILE A 311 -7.54 -24.12 -10.46
C ILE A 311 -8.91 -24.09 -11.15
N THR A 312 -9.03 -23.41 -12.30
CA THR A 312 -10.32 -23.19 -12.99
C THR A 312 -10.13 -23.05 -14.50
N ASP A 313 -11.18 -23.43 -15.25
CA ASP A 313 -11.27 -23.23 -16.70
C ASP A 313 -11.77 -21.83 -17.09
N VAL A 314 -12.17 -21.00 -16.10
CA VAL A 314 -12.63 -19.62 -16.35
C VAL A 314 -11.42 -18.75 -16.69
N PRO A 315 -11.42 -18.01 -17.82
CA PRO A 315 -10.34 -17.11 -18.17
C PRO A 315 -10.14 -16.03 -17.11
N LEU A 316 -8.87 -15.75 -16.75
CA LEU A 316 -8.52 -14.69 -15.82
C LEU A 316 -9.00 -13.34 -16.35
N GLU A 317 -9.71 -12.58 -15.52
CA GLU A 317 -10.08 -11.19 -15.82
C GLU A 317 -8.85 -10.28 -15.71
N THR A 318 -8.67 -9.42 -16.72
CA THR A 318 -7.59 -8.42 -16.74
C THR A 318 -8.14 -7.06 -17.18
N TYR A 319 -7.59 -5.99 -16.62
CA TYR A 319 -8.12 -4.65 -16.83
C TYR A 319 -6.99 -3.66 -17.14
N SER A 320 -7.21 -2.80 -18.13
CA SER A 320 -6.40 -1.62 -18.41
C SER A 320 -7.27 -0.37 -18.43
N ILE A 321 -6.68 0.79 -18.14
CA ILE A 321 -7.36 2.09 -18.16
C ILE A 321 -6.49 3.12 -18.85
N GLY A 322 -7.10 4.05 -19.57
CA GLY A 322 -6.40 5.15 -20.20
C GLY A 322 -7.33 6.06 -21.01
N LEU A 323 -6.75 7.14 -21.50
CA LEU A 323 -7.39 8.00 -22.49
C LEU A 323 -7.46 7.26 -23.84
N GLU A 324 -8.37 7.67 -24.71
CA GLU A 324 -8.47 7.11 -26.05
C GLU A 324 -7.12 7.14 -26.79
N GLY A 325 -6.67 5.95 -27.25
CA GLY A 325 -5.39 5.78 -27.93
C GLY A 325 -4.16 5.80 -27.02
N SER A 326 -4.33 5.48 -25.73
CA SER A 326 -3.21 5.33 -24.80
C SER A 326 -2.27 4.18 -25.22
N GLU A 327 -0.98 4.34 -24.95
CA GLU A 327 0.01 3.29 -25.23
C GLU A 327 -0.24 2.03 -24.39
N ASP A 328 -0.68 2.17 -23.15
CA ASP A 328 -0.92 1.04 -22.27
C ASP A 328 -2.02 0.11 -22.78
N HIS A 329 -3.12 0.62 -23.37
CA HIS A 329 -4.15 -0.22 -23.98
C HIS A 329 -3.59 -1.11 -25.08
N LYS A 330 -2.75 -0.54 -25.97
CA LYS A 330 -2.13 -1.27 -27.08
C LYS A 330 -1.27 -2.44 -26.59
N TYR A 331 -0.39 -2.20 -25.62
CA TYR A 331 0.47 -3.26 -25.10
C TYR A 331 -0.26 -4.23 -24.19
N ALA A 332 -1.24 -3.78 -23.41
CA ALA A 332 -2.10 -4.65 -22.61
C ALA A 332 -2.87 -5.66 -23.48
N ARG A 333 -3.39 -5.22 -24.63
CA ARG A 333 -4.08 -6.09 -25.60
C ARG A 333 -3.16 -7.18 -26.12
N ILE A 334 -1.90 -6.85 -26.49
CA ILE A 334 -0.91 -7.83 -26.95
C ILE A 334 -0.70 -8.92 -25.88
N VAL A 335 -0.56 -8.53 -24.61
CA VAL A 335 -0.37 -9.49 -23.50
C VAL A 335 -1.62 -10.33 -23.30
N ALA A 336 -2.78 -9.70 -23.27
CA ALA A 336 -4.06 -10.36 -23.04
C ALA A 336 -4.34 -11.43 -24.10
N ASP A 337 -4.15 -11.11 -25.35
CA ASP A 337 -4.33 -12.03 -26.48
C ASP A 337 -3.31 -13.18 -26.40
N TYR A 338 -2.04 -12.86 -26.05
CA TYR A 338 -0.99 -13.87 -25.89
C TYR A 338 -1.29 -14.87 -24.76
N LEU A 339 -1.82 -14.40 -23.64
CA LEU A 339 -2.12 -15.21 -22.47
C LEU A 339 -3.51 -15.87 -22.54
N GLY A 340 -4.41 -15.37 -23.38
CA GLY A 340 -5.80 -15.80 -23.48
C GLY A 340 -6.62 -15.40 -22.25
N THR A 341 -6.49 -14.15 -21.77
CA THR A 341 -7.24 -13.59 -20.65
C THR A 341 -8.52 -12.90 -21.13
N ASN A 342 -9.51 -12.76 -20.25
CA ASN A 342 -10.69 -11.93 -20.49
C ASN A 342 -10.34 -10.46 -20.18
N HIS A 343 -9.95 -9.70 -21.22
CA HIS A 343 -9.41 -8.35 -21.06
C HIS A 343 -10.40 -7.25 -21.36
N THR A 344 -10.56 -6.32 -20.40
CA THR A 344 -11.38 -5.12 -20.53
C THR A 344 -10.50 -3.87 -20.60
N GLU A 345 -10.66 -3.09 -21.67
CA GLU A 345 -10.06 -1.76 -21.83
C GLU A 345 -11.05 -0.69 -21.39
N ILE A 346 -10.68 0.10 -20.39
CA ILE A 346 -11.52 1.18 -19.85
C ILE A 346 -11.01 2.49 -20.46
N VAL A 347 -11.76 3.01 -21.45
CA VAL A 347 -11.44 4.26 -22.11
C VAL A 347 -12.18 5.39 -21.42
N MET A 348 -11.45 6.42 -21.01
CA MET A 348 -11.94 7.59 -20.27
C MET A 348 -11.62 8.87 -21.02
N THR A 349 -12.37 9.93 -20.72
CA THR A 349 -12.11 11.30 -21.22
C THR A 349 -11.15 12.05 -20.29
N GLU A 350 -10.56 13.16 -20.78
CA GLU A 350 -9.73 14.05 -19.95
C GLU A 350 -10.53 14.62 -18.77
N GLU A 351 -11.80 14.99 -19.00
CA GLU A 351 -12.68 15.51 -17.95
C GLU A 351 -12.96 14.49 -16.85
N GLU A 352 -13.16 13.21 -17.21
CA GLU A 352 -13.35 12.14 -16.22
C GLU A 352 -12.11 11.93 -15.37
N PHE A 353 -10.89 12.00 -15.96
CA PHE A 353 -9.64 11.93 -15.21
C PHE A 353 -9.44 13.11 -14.26
N ILE A 354 -9.76 14.32 -14.69
CA ILE A 354 -9.57 15.53 -13.87
C ILE A 354 -10.63 15.63 -12.78
N SER A 355 -11.89 15.33 -13.10
CA SER A 355 -13.02 15.52 -12.17
C SER A 355 -12.91 14.70 -10.88
N VAL A 356 -12.16 13.59 -10.88
CA VAL A 356 -12.01 12.73 -9.70
C VAL A 356 -10.82 13.09 -8.82
N ILE A 357 -10.02 14.10 -9.17
CA ILE A 357 -8.83 14.48 -8.37
C ILE A 357 -9.18 14.76 -6.90
N PRO A 358 -10.25 15.52 -6.56
CA PRO A 358 -10.62 15.75 -5.16
C PRO A 358 -10.96 14.44 -4.41
N GLU A 359 -11.70 13.54 -5.04
CA GLU A 359 -12.03 12.22 -4.46
C GLU A 359 -10.79 11.35 -4.29
N VAL A 360 -9.87 11.40 -5.25
CA VAL A 360 -8.57 10.71 -5.16
C VAL A 360 -7.78 11.22 -3.96
N ILE A 361 -7.62 12.53 -3.80
CA ILE A 361 -6.91 13.14 -2.67
C ILE A 361 -7.56 12.75 -1.33
N TYR A 362 -8.90 12.75 -1.27
CA TYR A 362 -9.64 12.27 -0.11
C TYR A 362 -9.39 10.78 0.18
N ALA A 363 -9.36 9.94 -0.85
CA ALA A 363 -9.17 8.50 -0.72
C ALA A 363 -7.74 8.15 -0.28
N ILE A 364 -6.72 8.70 -0.96
CA ILE A 364 -5.31 8.39 -0.68
C ILE A 364 -4.75 9.11 0.54
N GLU A 365 -5.40 10.19 0.98
CA GLU A 365 -4.96 11.00 2.12
C GLU A 365 -3.53 11.54 1.92
N SER A 366 -3.25 12.00 0.69
CA SER A 366 -1.95 12.52 0.24
C SER A 366 -2.15 13.65 -0.76
N TYR A 367 -1.19 14.58 -0.80
CA TYR A 367 -1.11 15.66 -1.79
C TYR A 367 0.24 15.66 -2.54
N ASP A 368 1.04 14.60 -2.40
CA ASP A 368 2.25 14.42 -3.19
C ASP A 368 1.91 14.33 -4.68
N THR A 369 2.58 15.14 -5.49
CA THR A 369 2.27 15.31 -6.90
C THR A 369 2.32 14.00 -7.69
N THR A 370 3.38 13.21 -7.48
CA THR A 370 3.55 11.90 -8.13
C THR A 370 2.46 10.93 -7.71
N THR A 371 2.22 10.86 -6.42
CA THR A 371 1.23 9.96 -5.83
C THR A 371 -0.18 10.28 -6.33
N VAL A 372 -0.58 11.56 -6.37
CA VAL A 372 -1.90 11.96 -6.89
C VAL A 372 -2.05 11.59 -8.36
N ARG A 373 -1.10 11.98 -9.24
CA ARG A 373 -1.16 11.68 -10.68
C ARG A 373 -1.30 10.18 -10.95
N ALA A 374 -0.47 9.36 -10.31
CA ALA A 374 -0.51 7.91 -10.47
C ALA A 374 -1.76 7.26 -9.84
N SER A 375 -2.40 7.94 -8.90
CA SER A 375 -3.61 7.45 -8.21
C SER A 375 -4.87 7.56 -9.06
N ILE A 376 -4.97 8.52 -9.97
CA ILE A 376 -6.19 8.78 -10.74
C ILE A 376 -6.62 7.52 -11.50
N GLY A 377 -5.72 6.93 -12.28
CA GLY A 377 -6.01 5.70 -13.02
C GLY A 377 -6.33 4.51 -12.09
N ASN A 378 -5.58 4.36 -10.99
CA ASN A 378 -5.85 3.28 -10.03
C ASN A 378 -7.22 3.43 -9.34
N TYR A 379 -7.63 4.65 -9.02
CA TYR A 379 -8.93 4.95 -8.43
C TYR A 379 -10.07 4.61 -9.39
N LEU A 380 -9.98 5.10 -10.63
CA LEU A 380 -11.01 4.88 -11.66
C LEU A 380 -11.14 3.40 -12.05
N ILE A 381 -10.02 2.68 -12.23
CA ILE A 381 -10.04 1.25 -12.55
C ILE A 381 -10.62 0.43 -11.39
N GLY A 382 -10.28 0.76 -10.14
CA GLY A 382 -10.86 0.14 -8.96
C GLY A 382 -12.36 0.34 -8.88
N LYS A 383 -12.84 1.55 -9.15
CA LYS A 383 -14.27 1.88 -9.24
C LYS A 383 -14.98 1.03 -10.28
N TYR A 384 -14.42 0.97 -11.49
CA TYR A 384 -15.01 0.19 -12.59
C TYR A 384 -15.10 -1.30 -12.24
N ILE A 385 -14.01 -1.91 -11.74
CA ILE A 385 -14.00 -3.34 -11.37
C ILE A 385 -15.04 -3.62 -10.29
N SER A 386 -15.16 -2.77 -9.28
CA SER A 386 -16.13 -2.98 -8.19
C SER A 386 -17.59 -2.92 -8.64
N GLU A 387 -17.87 -2.20 -9.73
CA GLU A 387 -19.22 -2.02 -10.30
C GLU A 387 -19.57 -3.10 -11.35
N HIS A 388 -18.56 -3.75 -11.97
CA HIS A 388 -18.76 -4.60 -13.16
C HIS A 388 -18.18 -6.03 -13.03
N SER A 389 -17.52 -6.36 -11.92
CA SER A 389 -16.90 -7.68 -11.71
C SER A 389 -17.18 -8.21 -10.31
N GLU A 390 -17.21 -9.54 -10.21
CA GLU A 390 -17.25 -10.26 -8.92
C GLU A 390 -15.86 -10.38 -8.29
N ALA A 391 -14.79 -10.00 -8.99
CA ALA A 391 -13.44 -10.03 -8.46
C ALA A 391 -13.31 -9.14 -7.21
N LYS A 392 -12.62 -9.67 -6.19
CA LYS A 392 -12.31 -8.94 -4.96
C LYS A 392 -10.81 -8.82 -4.72
N VAL A 393 -10.02 -9.69 -5.31
CA VAL A 393 -8.56 -9.69 -5.19
C VAL A 393 -7.95 -9.22 -6.50
N ILE A 394 -7.13 -8.16 -6.43
CA ILE A 394 -6.57 -7.48 -7.60
C ILE A 394 -5.05 -7.53 -7.54
N PHE A 395 -4.45 -8.29 -8.44
CA PHE A 395 -3.00 -8.34 -8.58
C PHE A 395 -2.48 -7.16 -9.40
N ASN A 396 -1.35 -6.59 -8.97
CA ASN A 396 -0.64 -5.53 -9.68
C ASN A 396 0.88 -5.68 -9.60
N GLY A 397 1.62 -4.83 -10.32
CA GLY A 397 3.08 -4.85 -10.43
C GLY A 397 3.81 -3.89 -9.49
N ASP A 398 3.14 -3.26 -8.54
CA ASP A 398 3.73 -2.25 -7.67
C ASP A 398 4.86 -2.81 -6.79
N GLY A 399 5.88 -2.00 -6.54
CA GLY A 399 7.09 -2.38 -5.80
C GLY A 399 8.24 -2.88 -6.67
N SER A 400 7.99 -3.16 -7.96
CA SER A 400 9.02 -3.64 -8.89
C SER A 400 10.07 -2.58 -9.20
N ASP A 401 9.64 -1.34 -9.45
CA ASP A 401 10.54 -0.24 -9.80
C ASP A 401 11.49 0.11 -8.65
N GLU A 402 10.99 0.09 -7.43
CA GLU A 402 11.75 0.36 -6.22
C GLU A 402 12.78 -0.73 -5.94
N LEU A 403 12.37 -1.99 -6.05
CA LEU A 403 13.24 -3.13 -5.76
C LEU A 403 14.29 -3.34 -6.84
N CYS A 404 13.87 -3.29 -8.11
CA CYS A 404 14.70 -3.69 -9.25
C CYS A 404 15.37 -2.51 -9.97
N GLY A 405 15.16 -1.27 -9.48
CA GLY A 405 15.74 -0.06 -10.06
C GLY A 405 15.15 0.28 -11.42
N GLY A 406 13.81 0.21 -11.55
CA GLY A 406 13.12 0.37 -12.83
C GLY A 406 12.90 1.80 -13.28
N TYR A 407 13.07 2.79 -12.41
CA TYR A 407 12.88 4.19 -12.78
C TYR A 407 13.96 4.69 -13.75
N LEU A 408 13.58 5.43 -14.78
CA LEU A 408 14.51 5.88 -15.81
C LEU A 408 15.67 6.71 -15.28
N TYR A 409 15.45 7.52 -14.23
CA TYR A 409 16.54 8.29 -13.63
C TYR A 409 17.64 7.42 -13.03
N MET A 410 17.38 6.14 -12.72
CA MET A 410 18.36 5.19 -12.23
C MET A 410 19.49 4.95 -13.24
N HIS A 411 19.28 5.22 -14.54
CA HIS A 411 20.34 5.21 -15.55
C HIS A 411 21.45 6.25 -15.29
N LYS A 412 21.18 7.25 -14.46
CA LYS A 412 22.15 8.28 -14.06
C LYS A 412 22.84 7.96 -12.72
N CYS A 413 22.54 6.81 -12.10
CA CYS A 413 23.27 6.37 -10.91
C CYS A 413 24.77 6.28 -11.22
N PRO A 414 25.64 6.87 -10.37
CA PRO A 414 27.08 6.94 -10.66
C PRO A 414 27.77 5.56 -10.62
N ASP A 415 27.29 4.66 -9.78
CA ASP A 415 27.83 3.30 -9.63
C ASP A 415 26.80 2.33 -9.04
N SER A 416 27.19 1.06 -8.91
CA SER A 416 26.34 -0.02 -8.41
C SER A 416 26.03 0.08 -6.91
N ILE A 417 26.85 0.76 -6.12
CA ILE A 417 26.61 0.96 -4.68
C ILE A 417 25.52 2.01 -4.49
N GLU A 418 25.62 3.15 -5.20
CA GLU A 418 24.56 4.18 -5.16
C GLU A 418 23.25 3.64 -5.75
N PHE A 419 23.30 2.77 -6.77
CA PHE A 419 22.13 2.06 -7.27
C PHE A 419 21.45 1.21 -6.19
N ASP A 420 22.21 0.36 -5.49
CA ASP A 420 21.70 -0.48 -4.39
C ASP A 420 21.13 0.37 -3.24
N LYS A 421 21.84 1.41 -2.86
CA LYS A 421 21.41 2.34 -1.82
C LYS A 421 20.10 3.04 -2.17
N GLU A 422 19.92 3.43 -3.44
CA GLU A 422 18.68 4.05 -3.89
C GLU A 422 17.50 3.05 -3.90
N CYS A 423 17.69 1.81 -4.35
CA CYS A 423 16.67 0.77 -4.25
C CYS A 423 16.21 0.56 -2.78
N ARG A 424 17.17 0.50 -1.85
CA ARG A 424 16.85 0.34 -0.42
C ARG A 424 16.16 1.56 0.17
N ARG A 425 16.51 2.77 -0.26
CA ARG A 425 15.82 4.01 0.14
C ARG A 425 14.37 4.01 -0.36
N LEU A 426 14.16 3.69 -1.62
CA LEU A 426 12.83 3.62 -2.21
C LEU A 426 11.94 2.61 -1.48
N LEU A 427 12.45 1.42 -1.17
CA LEU A 427 11.72 0.42 -0.38
C LEU A 427 11.40 0.90 1.04
N LYS A 428 12.30 1.67 1.67
CA LYS A 428 12.06 2.23 2.99
C LYS A 428 10.90 3.24 2.99
N ASP A 429 10.80 4.04 1.94
CA ASP A 429 9.83 5.13 1.84
C ASP A 429 8.55 4.73 1.08
N ILE A 430 8.49 3.50 0.54
CA ILE A 430 7.41 3.03 -0.33
C ILE A 430 6.02 3.14 0.30
N HIS A 431 5.93 3.03 1.63
CA HIS A 431 4.69 3.13 2.40
C HIS A 431 4.06 4.54 2.36
N THR A 432 4.83 5.54 1.97
CA THR A 432 4.37 6.93 1.83
C THR A 432 3.87 7.23 0.41
N PHE A 433 4.35 6.47 -0.59
CA PHE A 433 4.11 6.75 -2.01
C PHE A 433 3.38 5.60 -2.71
N ASP A 434 4.11 4.63 -3.27
CA ASP A 434 3.54 3.66 -4.20
C ASP A 434 2.57 2.69 -3.55
N VAL A 435 2.91 2.06 -2.42
CA VAL A 435 1.95 1.14 -1.76
C VAL A 435 0.82 1.88 -1.07
N LEU A 436 1.02 3.15 -0.66
CA LEU A 436 -0.06 3.96 -0.13
C LEU A 436 -1.16 4.15 -1.17
N ARG A 437 -0.78 4.57 -2.40
CA ARG A 437 -1.74 4.73 -3.50
C ARG A 437 -2.33 3.40 -3.93
N SER A 438 -1.49 2.37 -4.07
CA SER A 438 -1.92 1.03 -4.48
C SER A 438 -3.00 0.49 -3.54
N ASP A 439 -2.76 0.51 -2.22
CA ASP A 439 -3.76 0.08 -1.25
C ASP A 439 -4.99 0.98 -1.29
N LYS A 440 -4.84 2.27 -1.08
CA LYS A 440 -5.97 3.18 -0.83
C LYS A 440 -6.88 3.41 -2.04
N CYS A 441 -6.32 3.50 -3.26
CA CYS A 441 -7.13 3.66 -4.47
C CYS A 441 -8.01 2.44 -4.74
N ILE A 442 -7.45 1.26 -4.60
CA ILE A 442 -8.14 0.00 -4.87
C ILE A 442 -9.09 -0.34 -3.71
N SER A 443 -8.62 -0.16 -2.47
CA SER A 443 -9.38 -0.52 -1.27
C SER A 443 -10.60 0.38 -1.04
N THR A 444 -10.55 1.64 -1.47
CA THR A 444 -11.71 2.54 -1.33
C THR A 444 -12.91 2.07 -2.15
N HIS A 445 -12.70 1.17 -3.11
CA HIS A 445 -13.74 0.55 -3.94
C HIS A 445 -14.03 -0.91 -3.57
N GLY A 446 -13.54 -1.39 -2.43
CA GLY A 446 -13.84 -2.73 -1.96
C GLY A 446 -13.13 -3.85 -2.67
N LEU A 447 -11.89 -3.62 -2.99
CA LEU A 447 -11.03 -4.58 -3.65
C LEU A 447 -9.73 -4.71 -2.88
N GLU A 448 -9.14 -5.90 -2.83
CA GLU A 448 -7.88 -6.15 -2.17
C GLU A 448 -6.71 -6.13 -3.16
N PRO A 449 -5.81 -5.14 -3.12
CA PRO A 449 -4.59 -5.18 -3.91
C PRO A 449 -3.61 -6.21 -3.35
N ARG A 450 -3.01 -7.00 -4.26
CA ARG A 450 -1.91 -7.92 -3.98
C ARG A 450 -0.68 -7.56 -4.80
N THR A 451 0.42 -7.27 -4.10
CA THR A 451 1.69 -6.76 -4.63
C THR A 451 2.81 -7.79 -4.49
N PRO A 452 2.94 -8.78 -5.39
CA PRO A 452 3.92 -9.87 -5.24
C PRO A 452 5.37 -9.42 -5.21
N PHE A 453 5.71 -8.29 -5.85
CA PHE A 453 7.06 -7.73 -5.82
C PHE A 453 7.53 -7.30 -4.44
N LEU A 454 6.61 -7.12 -3.49
CA LEU A 454 6.90 -6.82 -2.09
C LEU A 454 6.77 -8.05 -1.18
N ASP A 455 6.94 -9.23 -1.73
CA ASP A 455 7.08 -10.44 -0.95
C ASP A 455 8.38 -10.45 -0.15
N ARG A 456 8.31 -10.78 1.15
CA ARG A 456 9.46 -10.69 2.05
C ARG A 456 10.64 -11.57 1.59
N ALA A 457 10.38 -12.82 1.22
CA ALA A 457 11.42 -13.74 0.79
C ALA A 457 12.01 -13.33 -0.57
N TRP A 458 11.16 -12.90 -1.50
CA TRP A 458 11.57 -12.38 -2.80
C TRP A 458 12.46 -11.14 -2.65
N VAL A 459 12.03 -10.13 -1.89
CA VAL A 459 12.80 -8.89 -1.68
C VAL A 459 14.15 -9.19 -1.04
N GLN A 460 14.17 -10.02 0.02
CA GLN A 460 15.42 -10.38 0.70
C GLN A 460 16.38 -11.12 -0.24
N TYR A 461 15.87 -12.05 -1.04
CA TYR A 461 16.69 -12.75 -2.03
C TYR A 461 17.23 -11.77 -3.08
N TYR A 462 16.38 -10.97 -3.71
CA TYR A 462 16.79 -10.05 -4.78
C TYR A 462 17.84 -9.05 -4.30
N LEU A 463 17.66 -8.45 -3.14
CA LEU A 463 18.65 -7.55 -2.53
C LEU A 463 19.93 -8.24 -2.08
N SER A 464 19.92 -9.55 -1.88
CA SER A 464 21.15 -10.32 -1.57
C SER A 464 22.06 -10.52 -2.77
N ILE A 465 21.55 -10.39 -4.00
CA ILE A 465 22.34 -10.48 -5.23
C ILE A 465 23.29 -9.29 -5.28
N HIS A 466 24.55 -9.55 -5.70
CA HIS A 466 25.57 -8.50 -5.76
C HIS A 466 25.11 -7.29 -6.59
N PRO A 467 25.31 -6.05 -6.12
CA PRO A 467 24.86 -4.84 -6.81
C PRO A 467 25.33 -4.72 -8.27
N ASP A 468 26.54 -5.18 -8.59
CA ASP A 468 27.07 -5.18 -9.95
C ASP A 468 26.26 -6.04 -10.94
N ILE A 469 25.58 -7.09 -10.45
CA ILE A 469 24.74 -7.96 -11.27
C ILE A 469 23.36 -7.32 -11.46
N ARG A 470 22.84 -6.66 -10.43
CA ARG A 470 21.53 -5.99 -10.48
C ARG A 470 21.56 -4.65 -11.21
N CYS A 471 22.70 -3.95 -11.15
CA CYS A 471 22.86 -2.62 -11.71
C CYS A 471 22.99 -2.66 -13.24
N HIS A 472 21.95 -2.23 -13.93
CA HIS A 472 21.91 -2.21 -15.40
C HIS A 472 22.81 -1.11 -16.02
N THR A 473 23.11 -0.02 -15.29
CA THR A 473 23.89 1.11 -15.82
C THR A 473 25.34 0.74 -16.14
N LYS A 474 25.94 -0.12 -15.29
CA LYS A 474 27.33 -0.55 -15.44
C LYS A 474 27.59 -1.22 -16.78
N ASN A 475 26.63 -2.02 -17.26
CA ASN A 475 26.75 -2.80 -18.49
C ASN A 475 26.03 -2.14 -19.68
N LYS A 476 25.53 -0.92 -19.53
CA LYS A 476 24.71 -0.20 -20.52
C LYS A 476 23.49 -1.01 -20.99
N GLN A 477 22.88 -1.73 -20.06
CA GLN A 477 21.70 -2.55 -20.30
C GLN A 477 20.41 -1.71 -20.09
N CYS A 478 19.25 -2.23 -20.52
CA CYS A 478 17.96 -1.63 -20.19
C CYS A 478 17.66 -1.79 -18.69
N GLU A 479 16.75 -0.99 -18.18
CA GLU A 479 16.26 -1.07 -16.80
C GLU A 479 15.70 -2.47 -16.50
N LYS A 480 15.93 -2.95 -15.27
CA LYS A 480 15.50 -4.29 -14.80
C LYS A 480 16.05 -5.46 -15.63
N HIS A 481 17.19 -5.29 -16.29
CA HIS A 481 17.74 -6.31 -17.20
C HIS A 481 17.77 -7.70 -16.57
N LEU A 482 18.26 -7.84 -15.33
CA LEU A 482 18.34 -9.13 -14.64
C LEU A 482 16.96 -9.79 -14.50
N LEU A 483 15.91 -9.00 -14.16
CA LEU A 483 14.54 -9.51 -14.08
C LEU A 483 14.03 -9.94 -15.46
N ARG A 484 14.26 -9.14 -16.50
CA ARG A 484 13.86 -9.45 -17.89
C ARG A 484 14.52 -10.72 -18.38
N ASP A 485 15.85 -10.82 -18.20
CA ASP A 485 16.62 -11.99 -18.64
C ASP A 485 16.15 -13.26 -17.92
N SER A 486 15.81 -13.17 -16.62
CA SER A 486 15.30 -14.30 -15.84
C SER A 486 14.01 -14.91 -16.40
N PHE A 487 13.22 -14.16 -17.14
CA PHE A 487 11.97 -14.63 -17.75
C PHE A 487 12.02 -14.61 -19.30
N SER A 488 13.20 -14.43 -19.88
CA SER A 488 13.39 -14.56 -21.33
C SER A 488 13.20 -16.00 -21.79
N GLY A 489 12.87 -16.18 -23.08
CA GLY A 489 12.72 -17.50 -23.68
C GLY A 489 13.99 -18.38 -23.64
N LYS A 490 15.14 -17.78 -23.31
CA LYS A 490 16.41 -18.51 -23.05
C LYS A 490 16.34 -19.28 -21.72
N TYR A 491 15.72 -18.73 -20.70
CA TYR A 491 15.76 -19.27 -19.32
C TYR A 491 14.41 -19.79 -18.84
N PHE A 492 13.32 -19.37 -19.48
CA PHE A 492 11.98 -19.83 -19.11
C PHE A 492 11.10 -20.06 -20.33
N VAL A 493 10.61 -21.28 -20.45
CA VAL A 493 9.50 -21.65 -21.34
C VAL A 493 8.53 -22.55 -20.58
N ASP A 494 7.25 -22.50 -20.95
CA ASP A 494 6.24 -23.40 -20.42
C ASP A 494 6.42 -24.85 -20.92
N LYS A 495 5.59 -25.75 -20.46
CA LYS A 495 5.59 -27.17 -20.86
C LYS A 495 5.42 -27.40 -22.38
N ASN A 496 4.96 -26.40 -23.11
CA ASN A 496 4.77 -26.44 -24.57
C ASN A 496 5.91 -25.74 -25.33
N GLY A 497 6.95 -25.28 -24.63
CA GLY A 497 8.07 -24.52 -25.21
C GLY A 497 7.75 -23.04 -25.49
N LYS A 498 6.62 -22.50 -24.96
CA LYS A 498 6.19 -21.13 -25.17
C LYS A 498 6.85 -20.22 -24.11
N PRO A 499 7.47 -19.08 -24.49
CA PRO A 499 7.96 -18.09 -23.53
C PRO A 499 6.84 -17.55 -22.63
N LEU A 500 7.19 -17.07 -21.42
CA LEU A 500 6.24 -16.51 -20.48
C LEU A 500 5.54 -15.26 -21.04
N LEU A 501 6.29 -14.40 -21.70
CA LEU A 501 5.82 -13.17 -22.37
C LEU A 501 6.43 -13.07 -23.77
N PRO A 502 5.79 -12.38 -24.73
CA PRO A 502 6.42 -12.05 -26.01
C PRO A 502 7.54 -11.04 -25.81
N ASP A 503 8.60 -11.11 -26.63
CA ASP A 503 9.78 -10.26 -26.52
C ASP A 503 9.46 -8.76 -26.63
N VAL A 504 8.47 -8.37 -27.44
CA VAL A 504 8.00 -6.98 -27.56
C VAL A 504 7.49 -6.39 -26.23
N ILE A 505 7.05 -7.22 -25.31
CA ILE A 505 6.62 -6.86 -23.96
C ILE A 505 7.79 -7.00 -22.98
N LEU A 506 8.49 -8.15 -23.04
CA LEU A 506 9.58 -8.44 -22.11
C LEU A 506 10.70 -7.38 -22.19
N TRP A 507 10.97 -6.85 -23.39
CA TRP A 507 12.01 -5.85 -23.63
C TRP A 507 11.48 -4.43 -23.91
N ARG A 508 10.16 -4.19 -23.67
CA ARG A 508 9.56 -2.86 -23.76
C ARG A 508 10.27 -1.89 -22.79
N THR A 509 10.67 -0.73 -23.29
CA THR A 509 11.21 0.36 -22.45
C THR A 509 10.20 0.78 -21.40
N LYS A 510 10.68 1.08 -20.18
CA LYS A 510 9.82 1.52 -19.07
C LYS A 510 9.14 2.83 -19.38
N GLU A 511 7.82 2.83 -19.20
CA GLU A 511 7.01 4.03 -19.13
C GLU A 511 6.31 4.10 -17.75
N ALA A 512 6.24 5.30 -17.14
CA ALA A 512 5.53 5.46 -15.87
C ALA A 512 4.03 5.30 -16.09
N PHE A 513 3.32 4.71 -15.15
CA PHE A 513 1.86 4.50 -15.26
C PHE A 513 1.10 5.80 -15.51
N SER A 514 1.47 6.89 -14.83
CA SER A 514 0.89 8.22 -15.04
C SER A 514 1.11 8.77 -16.48
N ASP A 515 2.10 8.27 -17.19
CA ASP A 515 2.41 8.66 -18.56
C ASP A 515 1.77 7.69 -19.58
N GLY A 516 1.77 6.38 -19.29
CA GLY A 516 1.24 5.32 -20.16
C GLY A 516 -0.28 5.38 -20.36
N VAL A 517 -1.04 5.92 -19.41
CA VAL A 517 -2.50 6.12 -19.51
C VAL A 517 -2.90 7.19 -20.53
N SER A 518 -1.94 7.93 -21.11
CA SER A 518 -2.15 9.02 -22.05
C SER A 518 -1.41 8.79 -23.37
N LYS A 519 -1.65 9.67 -24.37
CA LYS A 519 -0.91 9.65 -25.64
C LYS A 519 0.50 10.21 -25.45
N ASN A 520 1.46 9.75 -26.27
CA ASN A 520 2.80 10.32 -26.28
C ASN A 520 2.81 11.83 -26.65
N THR A 521 1.85 12.27 -27.45
CA THR A 521 1.71 13.67 -27.89
C THR A 521 1.00 14.57 -26.89
N ARG A 522 0.24 14.01 -25.91
CA ARG A 522 -0.51 14.75 -24.90
C ARG A 522 -0.58 13.94 -23.61
N SER A 523 0.31 14.28 -22.69
CA SER A 523 0.45 13.55 -21.44
C SER A 523 -0.60 13.95 -20.41
N LEU A 524 -0.95 13.04 -19.49
CA LEU A 524 -1.79 13.35 -18.34
C LEU A 524 -1.20 14.51 -17.51
N TYR A 525 0.12 14.54 -17.39
CA TYR A 525 0.87 15.62 -16.76
C TYR A 525 0.51 17.00 -17.38
N SER A 526 0.58 17.14 -18.72
CA SER A 526 0.24 18.39 -19.40
C SER A 526 -1.23 18.78 -19.22
N ILE A 527 -2.13 17.80 -19.28
CA ILE A 527 -3.58 18.00 -19.10
C ILE A 527 -3.88 18.56 -17.70
N ILE A 528 -3.30 17.99 -16.66
CA ILE A 528 -3.50 18.43 -15.28
C ILE A 528 -2.92 19.84 -15.07
N GLN A 529 -1.74 20.12 -15.64
CA GLN A 529 -1.13 21.44 -15.52
C GLN A 529 -1.94 22.54 -16.23
N GLU A 530 -2.48 22.25 -17.41
CA GLU A 530 -3.40 23.17 -18.09
C GLU A 530 -4.63 23.45 -17.21
N TYR A 531 -5.23 22.42 -16.66
CA TYR A 531 -6.40 22.55 -15.79
C TYR A 531 -6.13 23.42 -14.55
N THR A 532 -5.05 23.14 -13.84
CA THR A 532 -4.71 23.83 -12.59
C THR A 532 -4.23 25.27 -12.82
N SER A 533 -3.78 25.61 -14.03
CA SER A 533 -3.36 26.98 -14.40
C SER A 533 -4.53 27.89 -14.79
N LEU A 534 -5.72 27.35 -15.07
CA LEU A 534 -6.90 28.15 -15.43
C LEU A 534 -7.53 28.86 -14.22
N ASP A 535 -7.24 28.43 -13.01
CA ASP A 535 -7.88 28.93 -11.77
C ASP A 535 -7.13 30.09 -11.10
N ASP A 536 -5.87 30.39 -11.51
CA ASP A 536 -5.07 31.49 -10.94
C ASP A 536 -4.98 32.68 -11.89
N THR A 537 -5.49 33.83 -11.46
CA THR A 537 -5.24 35.15 -12.08
C THR A 537 -3.75 35.48 -11.98
N LYS A 538 -3.12 35.67 -13.14
CA LYS A 538 -1.73 35.97 -13.42
C LYS A 538 -1.02 36.78 -12.33
N GLU A 539 -0.08 36.19 -11.62
CA GLU A 539 1.08 36.94 -11.09
C GLU A 539 2.14 37.00 -12.21
N GLU A 540 2.47 38.21 -12.65
CA GLU A 540 3.44 38.45 -13.72
C GLU A 540 4.87 38.20 -13.21
N GLY A 541 5.63 37.29 -13.84
CA GLY A 541 7.08 37.31 -13.77
C GLY A 541 7.88 36.02 -13.62
N GLY A 542 7.28 34.81 -13.67
CA GLY A 542 8.01 33.52 -13.62
C GLY A 542 8.20 32.84 -14.98
N GLU A 543 9.12 31.87 -15.10
CA GLU A 543 9.17 30.99 -16.26
C GLU A 543 7.90 30.12 -16.27
N GLN A 544 7.17 30.11 -17.39
CA GLN A 544 5.83 29.53 -17.53
C GLN A 544 5.69 28.09 -17.02
N HIS A 545 6.77 27.32 -17.00
CA HIS A 545 6.81 25.92 -16.57
C HIS A 545 6.92 25.77 -15.04
N GLU A 546 7.67 26.64 -14.36
CA GLU A 546 7.79 26.62 -12.88
C GLU A 546 6.49 27.07 -12.22
N ASP A 547 5.78 28.01 -12.85
CA ASP A 547 4.47 28.47 -12.36
C ASP A 547 3.40 27.39 -12.47
N MET A 548 3.39 26.59 -13.55
CA MET A 548 2.41 25.51 -13.75
C MET A 548 2.57 24.37 -12.70
N GLU A 549 3.80 23.96 -12.40
CA GLU A 549 4.03 22.94 -11.37
C GLU A 549 3.71 23.46 -9.96
N ARG A 550 3.99 24.73 -9.69
CA ARG A 550 3.62 25.39 -8.45
C ARG A 550 2.11 25.45 -8.26
N ASN A 551 1.34 25.73 -9.33
CA ASN A 551 -0.12 25.77 -9.29
C ASN A 551 -0.73 24.40 -9.03
N GLU A 552 -0.21 23.35 -9.65
CA GLU A 552 -0.63 21.98 -9.39
C GLU A 552 -0.37 21.56 -7.92
N LYS A 553 0.84 21.80 -7.40
CA LYS A 553 1.17 21.53 -6.00
C LYS A 553 0.26 22.29 -5.03
N LYS A 554 -0.03 23.54 -5.34
CA LYS A 554 -0.95 24.37 -4.55
C LYS A 554 -2.37 23.81 -4.58
N TYR A 555 -2.90 23.49 -5.78
CA TYR A 555 -4.24 22.92 -5.94
C TYR A 555 -4.40 21.61 -5.13
N TYR A 556 -3.44 20.68 -5.22
CA TYR A 556 -3.50 19.45 -4.46
C TYR A 556 -3.42 19.68 -2.95
N LYS A 557 -2.55 20.58 -2.51
CA LYS A 557 -2.40 20.92 -1.09
C LYS A 557 -3.65 21.61 -0.54
N ASP A 558 -4.23 22.54 -1.27
CA ASP A 558 -5.46 23.25 -0.87
C ASP A 558 -6.65 22.29 -0.82
N THR A 559 -6.76 21.39 -1.80
CA THR A 559 -7.77 20.32 -1.80
C THR A 559 -7.58 19.39 -0.60
N PHE A 560 -6.35 18.95 -0.31
CA PHE A 560 -6.06 18.12 0.86
C PHE A 560 -6.44 18.83 2.16
N ASN A 561 -6.07 20.10 2.31
CA ASN A 561 -6.36 20.88 3.51
C ASN A 561 -7.87 21.12 3.71
N SER A 562 -8.66 21.11 2.63
CA SER A 562 -10.12 21.17 2.77
C SER A 562 -10.72 19.95 3.44
N TYR A 563 -10.11 18.78 3.29
CA TYR A 563 -10.51 17.51 3.91
C TYR A 563 -9.78 17.23 5.24
N TYR A 564 -8.49 17.58 5.31
CA TYR A 564 -7.57 17.23 6.39
C TYR A 564 -6.82 18.45 6.93
N PRO A 565 -7.52 19.47 7.46
CA PRO A 565 -6.87 20.69 7.91
C PRO A 565 -5.87 20.42 9.03
N ASN A 566 -4.74 21.12 8.99
CA ASN A 566 -3.62 21.00 9.95
C ASN A 566 -2.95 19.60 9.97
N MET A 567 -2.97 18.87 8.84
CA MET A 567 -2.37 17.53 8.72
C MET A 567 -1.31 17.44 7.61
N GLU A 568 -0.81 18.56 7.09
CA GLU A 568 0.18 18.58 5.99
C GLU A 568 1.46 17.81 6.32
N GLN A 569 1.82 17.71 7.61
CA GLN A 569 2.99 16.97 8.08
C GLN A 569 2.92 15.46 7.83
N ILE A 570 1.77 14.92 7.37
CA ILE A 570 1.62 13.49 7.06
C ILE A 570 2.51 13.07 5.90
N ILE A 571 2.86 14.01 5.01
CA ILE A 571 3.78 13.80 3.90
C ILE A 571 5.15 14.33 4.31
N PRO A 572 6.19 13.48 4.38
CA PRO A 572 7.51 13.91 4.82
C PRO A 572 8.23 14.79 3.79
N TYR A 573 8.00 14.58 2.50
CA TYR A 573 8.56 15.33 1.38
C TYR A 573 7.81 14.99 0.08
N TYR A 574 7.93 15.83 -0.95
CA TYR A 574 7.48 15.51 -2.31
C TYR A 574 8.45 14.54 -2.98
N TRP A 575 7.92 13.49 -3.59
CA TRP A 575 8.74 12.54 -4.32
C TRP A 575 9.36 13.19 -5.57
N MET A 576 10.67 13.04 -5.74
CA MET A 576 11.42 13.56 -6.88
C MET A 576 12.49 12.56 -7.33
N PRO A 577 12.78 12.46 -8.65
CA PRO A 577 13.90 11.67 -9.16
C PRO A 577 15.24 12.21 -8.64
N ARG A 578 16.22 11.31 -8.48
CA ARG A 578 17.58 11.64 -8.05
C ARG A 578 18.57 11.58 -9.22
N TYR A 579 19.78 12.01 -9.01
CA TYR A 579 20.91 11.93 -9.96
C TYR A 579 20.69 12.70 -11.28
N CYS A 580 19.68 13.55 -11.37
CA CYS A 580 19.38 14.40 -12.53
C CYS A 580 18.74 15.71 -12.06
N SER A 581 18.84 16.73 -12.90
CA SER A 581 18.13 17.99 -12.72
C SER A 581 16.71 17.81 -13.25
N ALA A 582 15.76 17.47 -12.36
CA ALA A 582 14.36 17.32 -12.74
C ALA A 582 13.55 18.49 -12.17
N SER A 583 12.81 19.19 -13.01
CA SER A 583 11.84 20.21 -12.60
C SER A 583 10.54 19.60 -12.09
N SER A 584 10.21 18.37 -12.52
CA SER A 584 9.01 17.64 -12.14
C SER A 584 9.31 16.17 -11.84
N SER A 585 8.37 15.50 -11.21
CA SER A 585 8.43 14.06 -10.97
C SER A 585 8.13 13.20 -12.20
N SER A 586 7.59 13.77 -13.30
CA SER A 586 7.33 13.01 -14.53
C SER A 586 8.62 12.61 -15.24
N ALA A 587 8.69 11.34 -15.65
CA ALA A 587 9.84 10.82 -16.41
C ALA A 587 10.02 11.56 -17.76
N ARG A 588 8.94 12.10 -18.34
CA ARG A 588 8.96 12.86 -19.58
C ARG A 588 9.67 14.22 -19.50
N THR A 589 9.92 14.72 -18.29
CA THR A 589 10.70 15.95 -18.05
C THR A 589 12.20 15.72 -17.93
N LEU A 590 12.66 14.46 -17.99
CA LEU A 590 14.08 14.13 -17.93
C LEU A 590 14.77 14.46 -19.26
N ASP A 591 15.89 15.17 -19.23
CA ASP A 591 16.64 15.61 -20.40
C ASP A 591 16.97 14.48 -21.39
N PHE A 592 17.15 13.26 -20.89
CA PHE A 592 17.51 12.08 -21.67
C PHE A 592 16.30 11.17 -22.02
N TYR A 593 15.07 11.57 -21.69
CA TYR A 593 13.88 10.73 -21.95
C TYR A 593 13.74 10.39 -23.44
N ASN A 594 13.82 11.39 -24.31
CA ASN A 594 13.71 11.19 -25.76
C ASN A 594 14.83 10.34 -26.35
N GLU A 595 16.04 10.40 -25.78
CA GLU A 595 17.17 9.55 -26.20
C GLU A 595 16.90 8.07 -25.89
N LYS A 596 16.26 7.77 -24.76
CA LYS A 596 15.95 6.41 -24.32
C LYS A 596 14.75 5.79 -25.04
N MET A 597 13.75 6.60 -25.40
CA MET A 597 12.54 6.12 -26.09
C MET A 597 12.79 5.83 -27.57
N ASN A 598 13.90 6.30 -28.15
CA ASN A 598 14.28 6.08 -29.56
C ASN A 598 15.21 4.86 -29.75
N HIS A 599 15.57 4.17 -28.71
CA HIS A 599 16.37 2.93 -28.69
C HIS A 599 15.53 1.77 -28.15
#